data_5fb349b2af6e08091bec8a9531cc956f
#
_entry.id   5fb349b2af6e08091bec8a9531cc956f
#
_cell.length_a   1.000
_cell.length_b   1.000
_cell.length_c   1.000
_cell.angle_alpha   90.00
_cell.angle_beta   90.00
_cell.angle_gamma   90.00
#
_symmetry.space_group_name_H-M   'P 1'
#
loop_
_entity.id
_entity.type
_entity.pdbx_description
1 polymer ?
#
loop_
_entity_poly.entity_id
_entity_poly.type
_entity_poly.pdbx_seq_one_letter_code
_entity_poly.pdbx_strand_id
1 'polypeptide(L)'
;MVPTVGKQKQQRDTISTIDALAEIGVPATKIRVVFNMVELDEVPERLFSGLFEYHAEEQSFTLRSDAVIHTNDIYGKLRGSDQTIAEILADQTDLKAMLKAASDADEKLRISRLIGVKRLAAGVSEELDAVFNSLLSK
;
A
#
# COMPACT_ATOMS: atom_id res chain seq x y z
N MET A 1 -7.22 -8.67 8.20
CA MET A 1 -6.44 -7.46 7.90
C MET A 1 -7.31 -6.21 8.11
N VAL A 2 -6.83 -5.24 8.84
CA VAL A 2 -7.54 -4.00 9.12
C VAL A 2 -6.71 -2.82 8.60
N PRO A 3 -7.07 -2.22 7.45
CA PRO A 3 -6.35 -1.05 6.94
C PRO A 3 -6.75 0.20 7.74
N THR A 4 -5.77 1.08 7.98
CA THR A 4 -6.00 2.34 8.68
C THR A 4 -5.22 3.47 8.01
N VAL A 5 -5.74 4.69 8.09
CA VAL A 5 -5.09 5.90 7.57
C VAL A 5 -4.88 6.90 8.70
N GLY A 6 -3.95 7.86 8.50
CA GLY A 6 -3.44 8.73 9.56
C GLY A 6 -4.41 9.74 10.15
N LYS A 7 -5.63 9.87 9.64
CA LYS A 7 -6.62 10.81 10.19
C LYS A 7 -7.20 10.28 11.49
N GLN A 8 -7.39 11.15 12.47
CA GLN A 8 -7.89 10.77 13.80
C GLN A 8 -9.22 10.02 13.78
N LYS A 9 -10.15 10.44 12.93
CA LYS A 9 -11.45 9.77 12.81
C LYS A 9 -11.26 8.31 12.36
N GLN A 10 -10.44 8.07 11.34
CA GLN A 10 -10.19 6.74 10.82
C GLN A 10 -9.44 5.87 11.84
N GLN A 11 -8.53 6.45 12.62
CA GLN A 11 -7.86 5.71 13.70
C GLN A 11 -8.85 5.28 14.77
N ARG A 12 -9.78 6.14 15.16
CA ARG A 12 -10.84 5.81 16.12
C ARG A 12 -11.77 4.72 15.59
N ASP A 13 -12.15 4.81 14.31
CA ASP A 13 -12.97 3.79 13.65
C ASP A 13 -12.24 2.44 13.60
N THR A 14 -10.92 2.47 13.38
CA THR A 14 -10.07 1.27 13.41
C THR A 14 -10.07 0.64 14.79
N ILE A 15 -9.89 1.43 15.85
CA ILE A 15 -9.92 0.95 17.23
C ILE A 15 -11.28 0.33 17.54
N SER A 16 -12.37 0.97 17.15
CA SER A 16 -13.72 0.44 17.33
C SER A 16 -13.92 -0.90 16.63
N THR A 17 -13.38 -1.05 15.42
CA THR A 17 -13.43 -2.29 14.65
C THR A 17 -12.64 -3.39 15.36
N ILE A 18 -11.45 -3.08 15.86
CA ILE A 18 -10.61 -4.03 16.60
C ILE A 18 -11.32 -4.49 17.87
N ASP A 19 -11.90 -3.57 18.62
CA ASP A 19 -12.67 -3.91 19.84
C ASP A 19 -13.83 -4.85 19.51
N ALA A 20 -14.59 -4.55 18.47
CA ALA A 20 -15.71 -5.39 18.06
C ALA A 20 -15.26 -6.80 17.68
N LEU A 21 -14.15 -6.92 16.94
CA LEU A 21 -13.58 -8.21 16.56
C LEU A 21 -13.09 -9.00 17.79
N ALA A 22 -12.45 -8.34 18.74
CA ALA A 22 -11.98 -8.96 19.96
C ALA A 22 -13.14 -9.44 20.82
N GLU A 23 -14.22 -8.66 20.92
CA GLU A 23 -15.43 -9.04 21.69
C GLU A 23 -16.10 -10.29 21.15
N ILE A 24 -16.11 -10.49 19.84
CA ILE A 24 -16.69 -11.70 19.24
C ILE A 24 -15.72 -12.89 19.22
N GLY A 25 -14.54 -12.74 19.83
CA GLY A 25 -13.63 -13.86 20.04
C GLY A 25 -12.57 -14.05 18.96
N VAL A 26 -12.33 -13.07 18.08
CA VAL A 26 -11.25 -13.17 17.09
C VAL A 26 -9.91 -13.04 17.80
N PRO A 27 -8.98 -14.02 17.65
CA PRO A 27 -7.69 -13.95 18.33
C PRO A 27 -6.83 -12.78 17.83
N ALA A 28 -6.02 -12.22 18.72
CA ALA A 28 -5.11 -11.10 18.40
C ALA A 28 -4.19 -11.41 17.20
N THR A 29 -3.76 -12.65 17.06
CA THR A 29 -2.90 -13.08 15.93
C THR A 29 -3.58 -13.02 14.57
N LYS A 30 -4.91 -12.96 14.55
CA LYS A 30 -5.71 -12.87 13.31
C LYS A 30 -6.20 -11.46 13.03
N ILE A 31 -6.07 -10.55 13.96
CA ILE A 31 -6.40 -9.12 13.76
C ILE A 31 -5.09 -8.41 13.47
N ARG A 32 -4.85 -8.09 12.20
CA ARG A 32 -3.58 -7.53 11.74
C ARG A 32 -3.83 -6.19 11.06
N VAL A 33 -3.17 -5.15 11.57
CA VAL A 33 -3.31 -3.77 11.08
C VAL A 33 -2.32 -3.50 9.97
N VAL A 34 -2.78 -2.80 8.94
CA VAL A 34 -1.95 -2.28 7.84
C VAL A 34 -2.07 -0.77 7.82
N PHE A 35 -0.94 -0.08 7.90
CA PHE A 35 -0.90 1.37 7.76
C PHE A 35 -0.97 1.73 6.28
N ASN A 36 -2.01 2.47 5.90
CA ASN A 36 -2.26 2.82 4.50
C ASN A 36 -2.12 4.32 4.28
N MET A 37 -1.80 4.70 3.04
CA MET A 37 -1.67 6.10 2.64
C MET A 37 -0.64 6.87 3.48
N VAL A 38 0.48 6.24 3.78
CA VAL A 38 1.59 6.85 4.53
C VAL A 38 2.54 7.51 3.52
N GLU A 39 2.90 8.76 3.76
CA GLU A 39 3.90 9.44 2.94
C GLU A 39 5.30 8.91 3.25
N LEU A 40 6.23 9.02 2.31
CA LEU A 40 7.58 8.47 2.46
C LEU A 40 8.37 9.09 3.62
N ASP A 41 8.06 10.34 3.97
CA ASP A 41 8.70 11.07 5.07
C ASP A 41 7.99 10.94 6.41
N GLU A 42 6.86 10.23 6.45
CA GLU A 42 6.09 10.00 7.68
C GLU A 42 6.54 8.73 8.40
N VAL A 43 6.51 8.77 9.72
CA VAL A 43 6.86 7.64 10.58
C VAL A 43 5.58 7.08 11.20
N PRO A 44 5.25 5.79 10.98
CA PRO A 44 4.00 5.22 11.50
C PRO A 44 3.80 5.40 13.00
N GLU A 45 4.85 5.26 13.79
CA GLU A 45 4.79 5.40 15.25
C GLU A 45 4.32 6.81 15.69
N ARG A 46 4.62 7.82 14.89
CA ARG A 46 4.17 9.21 15.16
C ARG A 46 2.78 9.46 14.58
N LEU A 47 2.58 9.05 13.32
CA LEU A 47 1.32 9.30 12.61
C LEU A 47 0.15 8.56 13.27
N PHE A 48 0.40 7.36 13.77
CA PHE A 48 -0.60 6.50 14.39
C PHE A 48 -0.36 6.30 15.89
N SER A 49 0.16 7.32 16.59
CA SER A 49 0.53 7.22 18.00
C SER A 49 -0.59 6.70 18.89
N GLY A 50 -1.84 7.12 18.66
CA GLY A 50 -2.99 6.63 19.41
C GLY A 50 -3.22 5.13 19.26
N LEU A 51 -2.97 4.60 18.06
CA LEU A 51 -3.12 3.17 17.79
C LEU A 51 -2.00 2.35 18.46
N PHE A 52 -0.76 2.88 18.46
CA PHE A 52 0.35 2.24 19.17
C PHE A 52 0.15 2.24 20.68
N GLU A 53 -0.36 3.33 21.24
CA GLU A 53 -0.71 3.41 22.66
C GLU A 53 -1.82 2.39 23.02
N TYR A 54 -2.86 2.32 22.21
CA TYR A 54 -3.95 1.37 22.40
C TYR A 54 -3.45 -0.08 22.35
N HIS A 55 -2.55 -0.39 21.42
CA HIS A 55 -1.93 -1.73 21.32
C HIS A 55 -1.14 -2.08 22.59
N ALA A 56 -0.39 -1.11 23.14
CA ALA A 56 0.38 -1.32 24.34
C ALA A 56 -0.52 -1.62 25.55
N GLU A 57 -1.70 -1.03 25.61
CA GLU A 57 -2.65 -1.22 26.70
C GLU A 57 -3.44 -2.53 26.58
N GLU A 58 -4.00 -2.79 25.40
CA GLU A 58 -4.97 -3.87 25.21
C GLU A 58 -4.39 -5.15 24.61
N GLN A 59 -3.39 -5.06 23.78
CA GLN A 59 -2.73 -6.19 23.10
C GLN A 59 -3.72 -7.16 22.42
N SER A 60 -4.85 -6.62 21.94
CA SER A 60 -5.93 -7.41 21.33
C SER A 60 -5.78 -7.61 19.84
N PHE A 61 -4.66 -7.16 19.25
CA PHE A 61 -4.41 -7.24 17.82
C PHE A 61 -2.90 -7.26 17.54
N THR A 62 -2.54 -7.53 16.29
CA THR A 62 -1.15 -7.53 15.84
C THR A 62 -0.84 -6.22 15.14
N LEU A 63 0.19 -5.52 15.60
CA LEU A 63 0.64 -4.24 15.07
C LEU A 63 2.12 -4.32 14.73
N ARG A 64 2.44 -4.11 13.46
CA ARG A 64 3.82 -4.12 12.96
C ARG A 64 4.12 -2.83 12.23
N SER A 65 5.18 -2.14 12.63
CA SER A 65 5.58 -0.87 12.03
C SER A 65 6.02 -0.97 10.57
N ASP A 66 6.34 -2.17 10.10
CA ASP A 66 6.74 -2.44 8.72
C ASP A 66 5.57 -2.85 7.80
N ALA A 67 4.37 -3.00 8.33
CA ALA A 67 3.18 -3.27 7.54
C ALA A 67 2.59 -1.96 6.99
N VAL A 68 3.31 -1.31 6.09
CA VAL A 68 3.02 0.04 5.59
C VAL A 68 2.83 0.03 4.08
N ILE A 69 1.74 0.66 3.62
CA ILE A 69 1.51 0.96 2.21
C ILE A 69 1.60 2.47 2.03
N HIS A 70 2.57 2.90 1.23
CA HIS A 70 2.79 4.31 0.96
C HIS A 70 1.85 4.83 -0.11
N THR A 71 1.55 6.14 -0.06
CA THR A 71 0.88 6.83 -1.17
C THR A 71 1.67 6.66 -2.45
N ASN A 72 0.96 6.39 -3.55
CA ASN A 72 1.61 6.16 -4.84
C ASN A 72 0.73 6.69 -5.96
N ASP A 73 1.33 7.41 -6.88
CA ASP A 73 0.63 8.03 -8.02
C ASP A 73 0.01 7.02 -8.98
N ILE A 74 0.47 5.78 -8.96
CA ILE A 74 -0.05 4.74 -9.87
C ILE A 74 -1.55 4.52 -9.68
N TYR A 75 -2.05 4.63 -8.47
CA TYR A 75 -3.48 4.42 -8.20
C TYR A 75 -4.36 5.46 -8.93
N GLY A 76 -3.89 6.70 -8.99
CA GLY A 76 -4.55 7.74 -9.75
C GLY A 76 -4.43 7.53 -11.27
N LYS A 77 -3.26 7.09 -11.71
CA LYS A 77 -2.98 6.83 -13.13
C LYS A 77 -3.77 5.66 -13.70
N LEU A 78 -4.10 4.68 -12.87
CA LEU A 78 -4.90 3.51 -13.26
C LEU A 78 -6.40 3.76 -13.18
N ARG A 79 -6.82 4.85 -12.54
CA ARG A 79 -8.25 5.19 -12.43
C ARG A 79 -8.84 5.41 -13.82
N GLY A 80 -9.90 4.67 -14.14
CA GLY A 80 -10.51 4.71 -15.45
C GLY A 80 -9.82 3.86 -16.52
N SER A 81 -8.71 3.19 -16.18
CA SER A 81 -8.03 2.22 -17.03
C SER A 81 -8.54 0.82 -16.73
N ASP A 82 -8.61 -0.01 -17.77
CA ASP A 82 -8.97 -1.44 -17.61
C ASP A 82 -7.76 -2.30 -17.22
N GLN A 83 -6.57 -1.72 -17.15
CA GLN A 83 -5.35 -2.44 -16.80
C GLN A 83 -5.17 -2.58 -15.29
N THR A 84 -4.71 -3.76 -14.88
CA THR A 84 -4.29 -4.03 -13.49
C THR A 84 -2.77 -3.92 -13.37
N ILE A 85 -2.27 -3.80 -12.14
CA ILE A 85 -0.83 -3.81 -11.86
C ILE A 85 -0.21 -5.12 -12.38
N ALA A 86 -0.88 -6.25 -12.17
CA ALA A 86 -0.40 -7.55 -12.63
C ALA A 86 -0.25 -7.60 -14.17
N GLU A 87 -1.23 -7.05 -14.91
CA GLU A 87 -1.18 -6.98 -16.37
C GLU A 87 -0.02 -6.10 -16.86
N ILE A 88 0.20 -4.96 -16.20
CA ILE A 88 1.31 -4.04 -16.53
C ILE A 88 2.65 -4.75 -16.34
N LEU A 89 2.82 -5.48 -15.24
CA LEU A 89 4.05 -6.21 -14.93
C LEU A 89 4.27 -7.41 -15.86
N ALA A 90 3.19 -8.04 -16.30
CA ALA A 90 3.25 -9.19 -17.22
C ALA A 90 3.57 -8.77 -18.66
N ASP A 91 3.38 -7.51 -19.02
CA ASP A 91 3.67 -7.00 -20.36
C ASP A 91 5.18 -6.95 -20.58
N GLN A 92 5.66 -7.74 -21.55
CA GLN A 92 7.08 -7.87 -21.89
C GLN A 92 7.52 -6.97 -23.04
N THR A 93 6.69 -6.02 -23.45
CA THR A 93 7.04 -5.06 -24.49
C THR A 93 8.31 -4.29 -24.13
N ASP A 94 9.28 -4.26 -25.03
CA ASP A 94 10.52 -3.50 -24.83
C ASP A 94 10.26 -2.00 -25.10
N LEU A 95 9.82 -1.29 -24.07
CA LEU A 95 9.49 0.12 -24.16
C LEU A 95 10.73 0.99 -24.44
N LYS A 96 11.90 0.58 -23.94
CA LYS A 96 13.14 1.32 -24.21
C LYS A 96 13.53 1.25 -25.68
N ALA A 97 13.40 0.08 -26.30
CA ALA A 97 13.65 -0.08 -27.73
C ALA A 97 12.64 0.73 -28.57
N MET A 98 11.37 0.72 -28.18
CA MET A 98 10.33 1.54 -28.83
C MET A 98 10.64 3.02 -28.71
N LEU A 99 11.11 3.47 -27.54
CA LEU A 99 11.48 4.89 -27.34
C LEU A 99 12.63 5.30 -28.24
N LYS A 100 13.65 4.46 -28.40
CA LYS A 100 14.78 4.72 -29.31
C LYS A 100 14.35 4.78 -30.77
N ALA A 101 13.38 3.98 -31.18
CA ALA A 101 12.88 3.93 -32.55
C ALA A 101 11.86 5.04 -32.84
N ALA A 102 11.27 5.66 -31.84
CA ALA A 102 10.28 6.72 -32.03
C ALA A 102 10.92 8.00 -32.58
N SER A 103 10.31 8.59 -33.59
CA SER A 103 10.77 9.85 -34.21
C SER A 103 9.90 11.05 -33.86
N ASP A 104 8.65 10.80 -33.45
CA ASP A 104 7.67 11.83 -33.10
C ASP A 104 7.75 12.14 -31.60
N ALA A 105 7.74 13.44 -31.27
CA ALA A 105 7.79 13.90 -29.87
C ALA A 105 6.61 13.42 -29.05
N ASP A 106 5.40 13.40 -29.61
CA ASP A 106 4.20 12.93 -28.92
C ASP A 106 4.27 11.43 -28.61
N GLU A 107 4.79 10.64 -29.54
CA GLU A 107 5.00 9.21 -29.34
C GLU A 107 6.05 8.94 -28.28
N LYS A 108 7.16 9.66 -28.30
CA LYS A 108 8.21 9.58 -27.26
C LYS A 108 7.64 9.86 -25.87
N LEU A 109 6.80 10.89 -25.76
CA LEU A 109 6.18 11.24 -24.49
C LEU A 109 5.23 10.14 -24.01
N ARG A 110 4.42 9.57 -24.89
CA ARG A 110 3.53 8.46 -24.59
C ARG A 110 4.30 7.24 -24.05
N ILE A 111 5.37 6.86 -24.73
CA ILE A 111 6.20 5.72 -24.34
C ILE A 111 6.91 5.99 -23.01
N SER A 112 7.40 7.21 -22.80
CA SER A 112 8.03 7.60 -21.53
C SER A 112 7.06 7.48 -20.35
N ARG A 113 5.80 7.85 -20.55
CA ARG A 113 4.75 7.69 -19.52
C ARG A 113 4.50 6.22 -19.22
N LEU A 114 4.48 5.36 -20.23
CA LEU A 114 4.32 3.91 -20.02
C LEU A 114 5.49 3.32 -19.24
N ILE A 115 6.71 3.74 -19.50
CA ILE A 115 7.90 3.34 -18.73
C ILE A 115 7.74 3.76 -17.27
N GLY A 116 7.30 4.99 -17.02
CA GLY A 116 7.05 5.49 -15.67
C GLY A 116 6.01 4.69 -14.93
N VAL A 117 4.88 4.37 -15.55
CA VAL A 117 3.82 3.55 -14.96
C VAL A 117 4.33 2.15 -14.63
N LYS A 118 5.12 1.55 -15.50
CA LYS A 118 5.70 0.21 -15.26
C LYS A 118 6.65 0.21 -14.05
N ARG A 119 7.47 1.25 -13.90
CA ARG A 119 8.34 1.39 -12.72
C ARG A 119 7.54 1.54 -11.42
N LEU A 120 6.48 2.35 -11.45
CA LEU A 120 5.60 2.52 -10.28
C LEU A 120 4.91 1.19 -9.93
N ALA A 121 4.45 0.44 -10.93
CA ALA A 121 3.81 -0.86 -10.73
C ALA A 121 4.77 -1.84 -10.06
N ALA A 122 6.03 -1.89 -10.49
CA ALA A 122 7.04 -2.75 -9.88
C ALA A 122 7.28 -2.39 -8.42
N GLY A 123 7.40 -1.09 -8.10
CA GLY A 123 7.58 -0.62 -6.72
C GLY A 123 6.41 -0.96 -5.83
N VAL A 124 5.18 -0.79 -6.30
CA VAL A 124 3.97 -1.14 -5.55
C VAL A 124 3.90 -2.65 -5.31
N SER A 125 4.23 -3.46 -6.32
CA SER A 125 4.23 -4.92 -6.17
C SER A 125 5.22 -5.38 -5.10
N GLU A 126 6.43 -4.83 -5.08
CA GLU A 126 7.41 -5.13 -4.03
C GLU A 126 6.91 -4.73 -2.64
N GLU A 127 6.31 -3.55 -2.52
CA GLU A 127 5.77 -3.06 -1.25
C GLU A 127 4.63 -3.95 -0.75
N LEU A 128 3.70 -4.31 -1.62
CA LEU A 128 2.57 -5.18 -1.25
C LEU A 128 3.06 -6.58 -0.84
N ASP A 129 4.07 -7.12 -1.51
CA ASP A 129 4.68 -8.39 -1.12
C ASP A 129 5.35 -8.29 0.25
N ALA A 130 6.05 -7.20 0.53
CA ALA A 130 6.69 -6.96 1.82
C ALA A 130 5.65 -6.86 2.94
N VAL A 131 4.55 -6.14 2.71
CA VAL A 131 3.43 -6.03 3.67
C VAL A 131 2.80 -7.39 3.92
N PHE A 132 2.54 -8.14 2.86
CA PHE A 132 1.95 -9.47 2.98
C PHE A 132 2.85 -10.39 3.82
N ASN A 133 4.16 -10.39 3.56
CA ASN A 133 5.12 -11.19 4.31
C ASN A 133 5.19 -10.76 5.78
N SER A 134 5.16 -9.46 6.04
CA SER A 134 5.12 -8.93 7.41
C SER A 134 3.88 -9.40 8.16
N LEU A 135 2.71 -9.37 7.51
CA LEU A 135 1.45 -9.79 8.13
C LEU A 135 1.42 -11.28 8.43
N LEU A 136 2.10 -12.10 7.63
CA LEU A 136 2.15 -13.55 7.81
C LEU A 136 3.24 -14.00 8.79
N SER A 137 4.23 -13.16 9.09
CA SER A 137 5.29 -13.52 10.02
C SER A 137 4.74 -13.65 11.45
N LYS A 138 5.27 -14.62 12.15
CA LYS A 138 4.86 -14.91 13.51
C LYS A 138 5.54 -14.02 14.55
#